data_b3a43802a7fdff0a16a7dcafee8c683f
#
_entry.id   b3a43802a7fdff0a16a7dcafee8c683f
#
_cell.length_a   1.000
_cell.length_b   1.000
_cell.length_c   1.000
_cell.angle_alpha   90.00
_cell.angle_beta   90.00
_cell.angle_gamma   90.00
#
_symmetry.space_group_name_H-M   'P 1'
#
loop_
_entity.id
_entity.type
_entity.pdbx_description
1 polymer ?
#
loop_
_entity_poly.entity_id
_entity_poly.type
_entity_poly.pdbx_seq_one_letter_code
_entity_poly.pdbx_strand_id
1 'polypeptide(L)'
;MNKFNLTGRTAIITGGAQGFGLAMTQRFLESGANVIIWDFDKLAVEKTIKKLNNPKLSSTIIDVTNFDRVLTEVEKETKNKKIDIFINNAGITGQNITVWEYPVKEWKKVLDLNLN
;
A
#
# COMPACT_ATOMS: atom_id res chain seq x y z
N MET A 1 -20.61 -6.55 13.29
CA MET A 1 -19.32 -6.01 12.92
C MET A 1 -19.42 -5.20 11.65
N ASN A 2 -18.91 -3.99 11.68
CA ASN A 2 -18.95 -3.15 10.50
C ASN A 2 -17.98 -3.65 9.47
N LYS A 3 -18.52 -3.96 8.30
CA LYS A 3 -17.69 -4.31 7.16
C LYS A 3 -17.73 -3.16 6.19
N PHE A 4 -16.59 -2.60 5.91
CA PHE A 4 -16.49 -1.61 4.86
C PHE A 4 -16.49 -2.34 3.53
N ASN A 5 -17.27 -1.81 2.62
CA ASN A 5 -17.26 -2.34 1.26
C ASN A 5 -16.28 -1.51 0.44
N LEU A 6 -15.14 -2.11 0.13
CA LEU A 6 -14.10 -1.46 -0.65
C LEU A 6 -13.99 -2.06 -2.05
N THR A 7 -15.02 -2.76 -2.49
CA THR A 7 -15.05 -3.36 -3.82
C THR A 7 -14.78 -2.32 -4.90
N GLY A 8 -13.84 -2.62 -5.76
CA GLY A 8 -13.44 -1.70 -6.84
C GLY A 8 -12.43 -0.66 -6.44
N ARG A 9 -12.09 -0.55 -5.15
CA ARG A 9 -11.07 0.37 -4.70
C ARG A 9 -9.71 -0.29 -4.66
N THR A 10 -8.68 0.50 -4.86
CA THR A 10 -7.30 0.03 -4.81
C THR A 10 -6.53 0.77 -3.73
N ALA A 11 -5.87 0.02 -2.88
CA ALA A 11 -5.06 0.55 -1.80
C ALA A 11 -3.60 0.16 -1.97
N ILE A 12 -2.71 1.09 -1.67
CA ILE A 12 -1.28 0.79 -1.53
C ILE A 12 -0.98 0.82 -0.03
N ILE A 13 -0.32 -0.24 0.45
CA ILE A 13 0.05 -0.34 1.85
C ILE A 13 1.56 -0.54 1.94
N THR A 14 2.27 0.45 2.46
CA THR A 14 3.71 0.31 2.66
C THR A 14 3.94 -0.53 3.90
N GLY A 15 4.94 -1.41 3.85
CA GLY A 15 5.18 -2.35 4.94
C GLY A 15 4.05 -3.36 5.09
N GLY A 16 3.33 -3.65 4.02
CA GLY A 16 2.13 -4.48 4.06
C GLY A 16 2.36 -5.97 4.24
N ALA A 17 3.62 -6.41 4.22
CA ALA A 17 3.94 -7.83 4.33
C ALA A 17 4.18 -8.29 5.76
N GLN A 18 4.21 -7.39 6.72
CA GLN A 18 4.58 -7.73 8.09
C GLN A 18 3.77 -6.93 9.11
N GLY A 19 3.62 -7.52 10.29
CA GLY A 19 3.06 -6.84 11.46
C GLY A 19 1.73 -6.15 11.19
N PHE A 20 1.64 -4.90 11.59
CA PHE A 20 0.42 -4.10 11.47
C PHE A 20 0.00 -3.91 10.01
N GLY A 21 0.99 -3.70 9.13
CA GLY A 21 0.70 -3.58 7.70
C GLY A 21 0.07 -4.83 7.12
N LEU A 22 0.52 -6.00 7.57
CA LEU A 22 -0.07 -7.26 7.13
C LEU A 22 -1.52 -7.38 7.60
N ALA A 23 -1.79 -6.99 8.84
CA ALA A 23 -3.15 -7.02 9.37
C ALA A 23 -4.08 -6.12 8.56
N MET A 24 -3.61 -4.93 8.17
CA MET A 24 -4.38 -4.03 7.32
C MET A 24 -4.58 -4.60 5.92
N THR A 25 -3.54 -5.22 5.36
CA THR A 25 -3.63 -5.88 4.06
C THR A 25 -4.74 -6.91 4.06
N GLN A 26 -4.75 -7.77 5.07
CA GLN A 26 -5.78 -8.80 5.21
C GLN A 26 -7.17 -8.18 5.34
N ARG A 27 -7.29 -7.16 6.17
CA ARG A 27 -8.57 -6.49 6.39
C ARG A 27 -9.12 -5.85 5.12
N PHE A 28 -8.25 -5.19 4.36
CA PHE A 28 -8.66 -4.55 3.11
C PHE A 28 -9.08 -5.56 2.06
N LEU A 29 -8.36 -6.67 1.97
CA LEU A 29 -8.74 -7.75 1.05
C LEU A 29 -10.10 -8.33 1.42
N GLU A 30 -10.35 -8.53 2.71
CA GLU A 30 -11.64 -9.02 3.19
C GLU A 30 -12.77 -8.05 2.85
N SER A 31 -12.48 -6.77 2.77
CA SER A 31 -13.46 -5.75 2.42
C SER A 31 -13.63 -5.59 0.89
N GLY A 32 -12.94 -6.39 0.10
CA GLY A 32 -13.10 -6.41 -1.35
C GLY A 32 -12.14 -5.52 -2.11
N ALA A 33 -11.20 -4.88 -1.45
CA ALA A 33 -10.25 -4.00 -2.11
C ALA A 33 -9.20 -4.77 -2.89
N ASN A 34 -8.67 -4.13 -3.92
CA ASN A 34 -7.40 -4.54 -4.51
C ASN A 34 -6.30 -3.92 -3.66
N VAL A 35 -5.30 -4.70 -3.30
CA VAL A 35 -4.21 -4.24 -2.44
C VAL A 35 -2.87 -4.43 -3.15
N ILE A 36 -2.05 -3.40 -3.10
CA ILE A 36 -0.69 -3.45 -3.59
C ILE A 36 0.23 -3.22 -2.39
N ILE A 37 0.98 -4.23 -2.01
CA ILE A 37 1.94 -4.13 -0.92
C ILE A 37 3.22 -3.49 -1.46
N TRP A 38 3.69 -2.46 -0.79
CA TRP A 38 5.00 -1.86 -1.05
C TRP A 38 5.90 -2.18 0.14
N ASP A 39 6.89 -3.02 -0.09
CA ASP A 39 7.78 -3.44 0.98
C ASP A 39 9.17 -3.70 0.40
N PHE A 40 10.22 -3.47 1.18
CA PHE A 40 11.57 -3.75 0.73
C PHE A 40 12.00 -5.19 1.01
N ASP A 41 11.30 -5.87 1.88
CA ASP A 41 11.64 -7.25 2.28
C ASP A 41 11.01 -8.25 1.32
N LYS A 42 11.79 -8.62 0.31
CA LYS A 42 11.32 -9.51 -0.75
C LYS A 42 10.82 -10.86 -0.20
N LEU A 43 11.53 -11.42 0.77
CA LEU A 43 11.14 -12.72 1.32
C LEU A 43 9.82 -12.64 2.07
N ALA A 44 9.63 -11.59 2.85
CA ALA A 44 8.37 -11.39 3.57
C ALA A 44 7.22 -11.18 2.59
N VAL A 45 7.45 -10.43 1.52
CA VAL A 45 6.44 -10.20 0.49
C VAL A 45 6.05 -11.51 -0.18
N GLU A 46 7.03 -12.29 -0.62
CA GLU A 46 6.76 -13.56 -1.29
C GLU A 46 5.98 -14.52 -0.39
N LYS A 47 6.36 -14.59 0.88
CA LYS A 47 5.68 -15.41 1.86
C LYS A 47 4.23 -14.98 2.04
N THR A 48 3.99 -13.68 2.13
CA THR A 48 2.65 -13.13 2.30
C THR A 48 1.77 -13.37 1.08
N ILE A 49 2.29 -13.12 -0.11
CA ILE A 49 1.56 -13.37 -1.36
C ILE A 49 1.12 -14.83 -1.44
N LYS A 50 2.04 -15.74 -1.12
CA LYS A 50 1.75 -17.18 -1.16
C LYS A 50 0.73 -17.58 -0.09
N LYS A 51 0.89 -17.05 1.12
CA LYS A 51 0.02 -17.38 2.24
C LYS A 51 -1.42 -16.92 2.01
N LEU A 52 -1.59 -15.68 1.58
CA LEU A 52 -2.92 -15.12 1.38
C LEU A 52 -3.58 -15.60 0.11
N ASN A 53 -2.79 -15.91 -0.89
CA ASN A 53 -3.27 -16.48 -2.16
C ASN A 53 -4.55 -15.79 -2.67
N ASN A 54 -4.51 -14.48 -2.78
CA ASN A 54 -5.65 -13.68 -3.17
C ASN A 54 -5.37 -12.97 -4.50
N PRO A 55 -6.23 -13.15 -5.53
CA PRO A 55 -5.97 -12.54 -6.84
C PRO A 55 -6.01 -11.02 -6.82
N LYS A 56 -6.55 -10.41 -5.78
CA LYS A 56 -6.61 -8.96 -5.64
C LYS A 56 -5.38 -8.40 -4.93
N LEU A 57 -4.44 -9.27 -4.53
CA LEU A 57 -3.21 -8.87 -3.87
C LEU A 57 -2.05 -8.90 -4.85
N SER A 58 -1.32 -7.80 -4.92
CA SER A 58 -0.09 -7.72 -5.68
C SER A 58 0.95 -6.98 -4.85
N SER A 59 2.16 -6.88 -5.36
CA SER A 59 3.24 -6.29 -4.60
C SER A 59 4.26 -5.59 -5.48
N THR A 60 4.99 -4.67 -4.89
CA THR A 60 6.15 -4.02 -5.48
C THR A 60 7.24 -4.02 -4.43
N ILE A 61 8.42 -4.50 -4.82
CA ILE A 61 9.58 -4.48 -3.93
C ILE A 61 10.24 -3.12 -4.07
N ILE A 62 10.15 -2.33 -3.02
CA ILE A 62 10.60 -0.95 -3.07
C ILE A 62 11.01 -0.48 -1.68
N ASP A 63 12.08 0.32 -1.64
CA ASP A 63 12.49 1.01 -0.43
C ASP A 63 11.79 2.37 -0.40
N VAL A 64 10.78 2.51 0.47
CA VAL A 64 10.00 3.73 0.55
C VAL A 64 10.75 4.91 1.16
N THR A 65 11.97 4.70 1.64
CA THR A 65 12.83 5.80 2.06
C THR A 65 13.51 6.48 0.87
N ASN A 66 13.49 5.83 -0.29
CA ASN A 66 14.01 6.41 -1.52
C ASN A 66 12.90 7.18 -2.22
N PHE A 67 12.90 8.48 -2.05
CA PHE A 67 11.82 9.35 -2.52
C PHE A 67 11.61 9.28 -4.05
N ASP A 68 12.72 9.34 -4.80
CA ASP A 68 12.63 9.29 -6.27
C ASP A 68 12.02 7.98 -6.76
N ARG A 69 12.38 6.90 -6.11
CA ARG A 69 11.84 5.58 -6.43
C ARG A 69 10.34 5.51 -6.15
N VAL A 70 9.93 6.10 -5.03
CA VAL A 70 8.51 6.14 -4.65
C VAL A 70 7.70 6.93 -5.67
N LEU A 71 8.19 8.10 -6.06
CA LEU A 71 7.51 8.92 -7.06
C LEU A 71 7.38 8.20 -8.40
N THR A 72 8.44 7.53 -8.83
CA THR A 72 8.42 6.75 -10.08
C THR A 72 7.37 5.66 -10.01
N GLU A 73 7.30 4.96 -8.89
CA GLU A 73 6.31 3.89 -8.72
C GLU A 73 4.88 4.42 -8.68
N VAL A 74 4.67 5.54 -8.02
CA VAL A 74 3.35 6.18 -8.00
C VAL A 74 2.90 6.52 -9.42
N GLU A 75 3.78 7.14 -10.20
CA GLU A 75 3.46 7.49 -11.58
C GLU A 75 3.13 6.27 -12.42
N LYS A 76 3.90 5.20 -12.24
CA LYS A 76 3.69 3.95 -12.94
C LYS A 76 2.34 3.33 -12.59
N GLU A 77 2.04 3.23 -11.32
CA GLU A 77 0.78 2.63 -10.86
C GLU A 77 -0.43 3.44 -11.29
N THR A 78 -0.33 4.76 -11.22
CA THR A 78 -1.45 5.63 -11.53
C THR A 78 -1.75 5.78 -13.02
N LYS A 79 -0.85 5.36 -13.89
CA LYS A 79 -1.11 5.34 -15.33
C LYS A 79 -2.14 4.28 -15.70
N ASN A 80 -2.16 3.18 -14.99
CA ASN A 80 -2.94 2.01 -15.36
C ASN A 80 -4.15 1.78 -14.48
N LYS A 81 -4.22 2.40 -13.33
CA LYS A 81 -5.32 2.22 -12.39
C LYS A 81 -5.49 3.40 -11.48
N LYS A 82 -6.68 3.54 -10.96
CA LYS A 82 -6.97 4.54 -9.95
C LYS A 82 -6.52 4.01 -8.59
N ILE A 83 -5.76 4.81 -7.87
CA ILE A 83 -5.37 4.48 -6.49
C ILE A 83 -6.24 5.33 -5.56
N ASP A 84 -7.01 4.67 -4.73
CA ASP A 84 -7.97 5.35 -3.85
C ASP A 84 -7.43 5.62 -2.46
N ILE A 85 -6.58 4.71 -1.96
CA ILE A 85 -6.13 4.75 -0.57
C ILE A 85 -4.64 4.48 -0.53
N PHE A 86 -3.93 5.26 0.28
CA PHE A 86 -2.51 5.02 0.54
C PHE A 86 -2.30 4.95 2.04
N ILE A 87 -1.74 3.85 2.51
CA ILE A 87 -1.40 3.69 3.92
C ILE A 87 0.11 3.63 4.07
N ASN A 88 0.66 4.65 4.72
CA ASN A 88 2.09 4.71 4.97
C ASN A 88 2.40 4.12 6.34
N ASN A 89 2.86 2.87 6.32
CA ASN A 89 3.18 2.11 7.54
C ASN A 89 4.65 1.73 7.60
N ALA A 90 5.39 1.86 6.52
CA ALA A 90 6.78 1.41 6.46
C ALA A 90 7.75 2.43 7.04
N GLY A 91 8.88 1.93 7.53
CA GLY A 91 10.01 2.76 7.91
C GLY A 91 9.85 3.54 9.19
N ILE A 92 8.79 3.28 9.93
CA ILE A 92 8.50 4.00 11.16
C ILE A 92 8.50 3.00 12.30
N THR A 93 8.89 3.43 13.47
CA THR A 93 8.94 2.59 14.65
C THR A 93 7.55 2.27 15.20
N GLY A 94 6.65 1.89 14.30
CA GLY A 94 5.30 1.44 14.63
C GLY A 94 4.38 2.51 15.20
N GLN A 95 4.79 3.76 15.13
CA GLN A 95 4.11 4.81 15.87
C GLN A 95 3.11 5.60 15.02
N ASN A 96 3.46 5.86 13.78
CA ASN A 96 2.66 6.75 12.94
C ASN A 96 2.19 6.05 11.67
N ILE A 97 0.91 5.80 11.63
CA ILE A 97 0.27 5.27 10.43
C ILE A 97 -0.52 6.42 9.83
N THR A 98 -0.24 6.70 8.58
CA THR A 98 -0.96 7.74 7.87
C THR A 98 -1.77 7.13 6.76
N VAL A 99 -3.05 7.48 6.72
CA VAL A 99 -3.96 7.00 5.68
C VAL A 99 -4.40 8.21 4.88
N TRP A 100 -4.23 8.13 3.55
CA TRP A 100 -4.71 9.17 2.65
C TRP A 100 -5.69 8.59 1.66
N GLU A 101 -6.70 9.40 1.35
CA GLU A 101 -7.69 9.07 0.34
C GLU A 101 -7.81 10.29 -0.54
N TYR A 102 -7.12 10.26 -1.70
CA TYR A 102 -7.01 11.41 -2.58
C TYR A 102 -7.19 11.04 -4.04
N PRO A 103 -7.63 12.00 -4.87
CA PRO A 103 -7.52 11.84 -6.31
C PRO A 103 -6.06 11.64 -6.67
N VAL A 104 -5.81 10.78 -7.64
CA VAL A 104 -4.47 10.37 -8.05
C VAL A 104 -3.51 11.53 -8.25
N LYS A 105 -3.97 12.60 -8.86
CA LYS A 105 -3.12 13.76 -9.15
C LYS A 105 -2.61 14.50 -7.90
N GLU A 106 -3.23 14.26 -6.76
CA GLU A 106 -2.83 14.91 -5.50
C GLU A 106 -1.73 14.14 -4.77
N TRP A 107 -1.48 12.91 -5.15
CA TRP A 107 -0.60 12.01 -4.43
C TRP A 107 0.84 12.48 -4.37
N LYS A 108 1.33 13.09 -5.45
CA LYS A 108 2.69 13.63 -5.49
C LYS A 108 2.91 14.65 -4.40
N LYS A 109 1.94 15.54 -4.21
CA LYS A 109 2.01 16.57 -3.18
C LYS A 109 2.05 15.97 -1.79
N VAL A 110 1.18 14.99 -1.56
CA VAL A 110 1.08 14.33 -0.26
C VAL A 110 2.38 13.60 0.07
N LEU A 111 2.91 12.85 -0.88
CA LEU A 111 4.17 12.13 -0.69
C LEU A 111 5.33 13.08 -0.46
N ASP A 112 5.38 14.17 -1.20
CA ASP A 112 6.42 15.17 -1.04
C ASP A 112 6.43 15.77 0.37
N LEU A 113 5.26 16.06 0.90
CA LEU A 113 5.13 16.61 2.25
C LEU A 113 5.51 15.61 3.35
N ASN A 114 5.24 14.34 3.13
CA ASN A 114 5.36 13.35 4.18
C ASN A 114 6.62 12.50 4.14
N LEU A 115 7.33 12.48 3.02
CA LEU A 115 8.58 11.75 2.91
C LEU A 115 9.81 12.65 2.99
N ASN A 116 9.63 13.94 2.90
CA ASN A 116 10.68 14.91 3.13
C ASN A 116 10.62 15.41 4.57
#